data_58b436009bc810b73ffa9fe88900e5fc
#
_entry.id   58b436009bc810b73ffa9fe88900e5fc
#
_cell.length_a   1.000
_cell.length_b   1.000
_cell.length_c   1.000
_cell.angle_alpha   90.00
_cell.angle_beta   90.00
_cell.angle_gamma   90.00
#
_symmetry.space_group_name_H-M   'P 1'
#
loop_
_entity.id
_entity.type
_entity.pdbx_description
1 polymer ?
#
loop_
_entity_poly.entity_id
_entity_poly.type
_entity_poly.pdbx_seq_one_letter_code
_entity_poly.pdbx_strand_id
1 'polypeptide(L)'
;RLAETRGVRVTGSELVGLIPLDAMIMAGKHYLKKQNRSMGIPTRDIIECAVQSLGLNDVSSFNPHEKIIDYAVLNDEELKKNSMFDKEFLEELSTNSPAPGGGSVAALSGSLGASLSSMVAALTHEKKEMLKSKPLMDEIGMEAQSLKDRLSDLIEEDTKAFNSVIAAMRLPQNTKEEKVYRDTAIQTANKYAIEIPMETAEKCFRVMKLSEKLVENGNPNSVSDAGVAAEVALAGVRGAGMNVMINLSGLEDSSYVEDTQNKVNELINKAEVLHKTIFNKTLSIIKS
;
A
#
# COMPACT_ATOMS: atom_id res chain seq x y z
N ARG A 1 28.15 -12.03 19.58
CA ARG A 1 29.31 -11.31 20.17
C ARG A 1 29.71 -11.87 21.54
N LEU A 2 28.83 -11.81 22.58
CA LEU A 2 29.19 -12.29 23.94
C LEU A 2 29.50 -13.80 23.98
N ALA A 3 28.84 -14.61 23.15
CA ALA A 3 29.13 -16.04 23.04
C ALA A 3 30.49 -16.28 22.36
N GLU A 4 30.75 -15.59 21.25
CA GLU A 4 32.03 -15.65 20.51
C GLU A 4 33.21 -15.26 21.38
N THR A 5 33.08 -14.18 22.17
CA THR A 5 34.17 -13.77 23.10
C THR A 5 34.46 -14.77 24.20
N ARG A 6 33.56 -15.73 24.42
CA ARG A 6 33.68 -16.83 25.40
C ARG A 6 33.92 -18.20 24.76
N GLY A 7 34.20 -18.23 23.44
CA GLY A 7 34.45 -19.48 22.71
C GLY A 7 33.23 -20.38 22.56
N VAL A 8 32.00 -19.82 22.74
CA VAL A 8 30.72 -20.57 22.64
C VAL A 8 30.00 -20.18 21.36
N ARG A 9 29.47 -21.16 20.63
CA ARG A 9 28.61 -20.94 19.45
C ARG A 9 27.14 -21.08 19.85
N VAL A 10 26.34 -20.05 19.53
CA VAL A 10 24.88 -20.13 19.62
C VAL A 10 24.36 -20.81 18.36
N THR A 11 23.64 -21.93 18.50
CA THR A 11 23.11 -22.75 17.39
C THR A 11 21.65 -22.50 17.12
N GLY A 12 20.89 -21.95 18.08
CA GLY A 12 19.48 -21.64 17.95
C GLY A 12 18.98 -20.87 19.16
N SER A 13 17.72 -20.46 19.12
CA SER A 13 17.02 -19.85 20.24
C SER A 13 15.59 -20.38 20.32
N GLU A 14 15.01 -20.35 21.50
CA GLU A 14 13.62 -20.72 21.74
C GLU A 14 12.86 -19.51 22.27
N LEU A 15 11.69 -19.25 21.70
CA LEU A 15 10.76 -18.24 22.20
C LEU A 15 9.78 -18.89 23.18
N VAL A 16 9.92 -18.55 24.46
CA VAL A 16 8.98 -18.96 25.50
C VAL A 16 7.89 -17.90 25.63
N GLY A 17 6.63 -18.27 25.28
CA GLY A 17 5.48 -17.35 25.30
C GLY A 17 5.22 -16.67 23.96
N LEU A 18 4.78 -15.41 24.01
CA LEU A 18 4.36 -14.62 22.84
C LEU A 18 5.31 -13.44 22.62
N ILE A 19 5.36 -12.95 21.37
CA ILE A 19 6.19 -11.82 20.97
C ILE A 19 5.37 -10.78 20.19
N PRO A 20 5.57 -9.47 20.39
CA PRO A 20 4.97 -8.45 19.55
C PRO A 20 5.48 -8.51 18.09
N LEU A 21 4.61 -8.23 17.13
CA LEU A 21 4.93 -8.19 15.70
C LEU A 21 6.11 -7.27 15.40
N ASP A 22 6.12 -6.08 15.99
CA ASP A 22 7.20 -5.10 15.79
C ASP A 22 8.58 -5.64 16.18
N ALA A 23 8.66 -6.46 17.24
CA ALA A 23 9.92 -7.06 17.66
C ALA A 23 10.43 -8.07 16.61
N MET A 24 9.52 -8.85 15.99
CA MET A 24 9.87 -9.75 14.90
C MET A 24 10.29 -9.01 13.65
N ILE A 25 9.61 -7.92 13.30
CA ILE A 25 9.97 -7.05 12.17
C ILE A 25 11.34 -6.42 12.39
N MET A 26 11.63 -5.90 13.58
CA MET A 26 12.94 -5.34 13.92
C MET A 26 14.06 -6.38 13.79
N ALA A 27 13.84 -7.59 14.30
CA ALA A 27 14.79 -8.69 14.18
C ALA A 27 15.02 -9.07 12.71
N GLY A 28 13.96 -9.24 11.93
CA GLY A 28 14.04 -9.59 10.51
C GLY A 28 14.79 -8.54 9.70
N LYS A 29 14.47 -7.26 9.87
CA LYS A 29 15.19 -6.14 9.22
C LYS A 29 16.67 -6.10 9.60
N HIS A 30 17.00 -6.37 10.88
CA HIS A 30 18.39 -6.45 11.32
C HIS A 30 19.17 -7.54 10.57
N TYR A 31 18.60 -8.73 10.45
CA TYR A 31 19.26 -9.85 9.77
C TYR A 31 19.30 -9.68 8.25
N LEU A 32 18.26 -9.15 7.63
CA LEU A 32 18.28 -8.79 6.21
C LEU A 32 19.43 -7.81 5.90
N LYS A 33 19.57 -6.75 6.72
CA LYS A 33 20.68 -5.80 6.59
C LYS A 33 22.03 -6.47 6.76
N LYS A 34 22.19 -7.35 7.77
CA LYS A 34 23.43 -8.11 8.01
C LYS A 34 23.77 -9.05 6.86
N GLN A 35 22.77 -9.62 6.19
CA GLN A 35 22.90 -10.48 5.02
C GLN A 35 23.05 -9.70 3.72
N ASN A 36 23.04 -8.37 3.76
CA ASN A 36 23.07 -7.49 2.60
C ASN A 36 21.89 -7.74 1.63
N ARG A 37 20.69 -8.05 2.18
CA ARG A 37 19.42 -8.21 1.48
C ARG A 37 18.53 -7.00 1.65
N SER A 38 17.57 -6.81 0.73
CA SER A 38 16.58 -5.73 0.81
C SER A 38 15.69 -5.85 2.03
N MET A 39 15.41 -4.72 2.71
CA MET A 39 14.43 -4.61 3.78
C MET A 39 13.03 -4.20 3.27
N GLY A 40 12.93 -3.79 2.00
CA GLY A 40 11.67 -3.41 1.34
C GLY A 40 10.95 -4.61 0.74
N ILE A 41 10.70 -5.64 1.53
CA ILE A 41 10.01 -6.88 1.17
C ILE A 41 8.77 -7.08 2.05
N PRO A 42 7.82 -7.98 1.69
CA PRO A 42 6.63 -8.25 2.48
C PRO A 42 6.95 -8.63 3.93
N THR A 43 6.07 -8.22 4.84
CA THR A 43 6.24 -8.48 6.29
C THR A 43 6.40 -9.96 6.61
N ARG A 44 5.68 -10.85 5.90
CA ARG A 44 5.83 -12.31 6.07
C ARG A 44 7.28 -12.77 5.83
N ASP A 45 7.93 -12.23 4.77
CA ASP A 45 9.29 -12.61 4.40
C ASP A 45 10.33 -12.03 5.39
N ILE A 46 10.04 -10.85 5.96
CA ILE A 46 10.83 -10.25 7.05
C ILE A 46 10.75 -11.15 8.30
N ILE A 47 9.55 -11.61 8.67
CA ILE A 47 9.34 -12.52 9.80
C ILE A 47 10.03 -13.84 9.55
N GLU A 48 9.92 -14.41 8.35
CA GLU A 48 10.59 -15.67 8.00
C GLU A 48 12.11 -15.53 8.14
N CYS A 49 12.69 -14.42 7.66
CA CYS A 49 14.11 -14.12 7.86
C CYS A 49 14.48 -14.06 9.35
N ALA A 50 13.62 -13.49 10.21
CA ALA A 50 13.85 -13.46 11.65
C ALA A 50 13.83 -14.88 12.25
N VAL A 51 12.81 -15.67 11.91
CA VAL A 51 12.66 -17.06 12.39
C VAL A 51 13.87 -17.91 12.04
N GLN A 52 14.31 -17.86 10.77
CA GLN A 52 15.48 -18.61 10.30
C GLN A 52 16.77 -18.11 10.94
N SER A 53 16.98 -16.78 10.97
CA SER A 53 18.23 -16.21 11.46
C SER A 53 18.41 -16.31 12.97
N LEU A 54 17.32 -16.37 13.72
CA LEU A 54 17.32 -16.60 15.16
C LEU A 54 17.34 -18.10 15.53
N GLY A 55 17.14 -18.99 14.55
CA GLY A 55 17.05 -20.44 14.78
C GLY A 55 15.84 -20.83 15.65
N LEU A 56 14.70 -20.13 15.47
CA LEU A 56 13.50 -20.36 16.29
C LEU A 56 12.86 -21.73 16.00
N ASN A 57 13.12 -22.30 14.82
CA ASN A 57 12.66 -23.63 14.41
C ASN A 57 13.64 -24.76 14.81
N ASP A 58 14.81 -24.44 15.37
CA ASP A 58 15.86 -25.45 15.62
C ASP A 58 15.55 -26.37 16.81
N VAL A 59 14.78 -25.88 17.78
CA VAL A 59 14.42 -26.62 19.01
C VAL A 59 12.97 -27.10 18.96
N SER A 60 12.06 -26.25 18.51
CA SER A 60 10.62 -26.54 18.39
C SER A 60 10.04 -25.83 17.19
N SER A 61 8.92 -26.31 16.65
CA SER A 61 8.24 -25.64 15.55
C SER A 61 7.75 -24.26 15.99
N PHE A 62 8.16 -23.22 15.27
CA PHE A 62 7.70 -21.84 15.47
C PHE A 62 6.60 -21.49 14.47
N ASN A 63 5.36 -21.39 14.95
CA ASN A 63 4.24 -20.92 14.14
C ASN A 63 4.00 -19.42 14.40
N PRO A 64 4.25 -18.52 13.43
CA PRO A 64 4.01 -17.09 13.59
C PRO A 64 2.59 -16.75 14.04
N HIS A 65 1.57 -17.47 13.54
CA HIS A 65 0.16 -17.23 13.89
C HIS A 65 -0.18 -17.54 15.34
N GLU A 66 0.57 -18.44 15.96
CA GLU A 66 0.38 -18.81 17.38
C GLU A 66 1.29 -18.02 18.33
N LYS A 67 2.44 -17.57 17.83
CA LYS A 67 3.50 -16.98 18.66
C LYS A 67 3.58 -15.45 18.59
N ILE A 68 3.06 -14.83 17.53
CA ILE A 68 3.01 -13.36 17.40
C ILE A 68 1.66 -12.88 17.94
N ILE A 69 1.70 -11.99 18.96
CA ILE A 69 0.50 -11.48 19.64
C ILE A 69 -0.51 -10.91 18.66
N ASP A 70 -0.03 -10.09 17.72
CA ASP A 70 -0.85 -9.41 16.74
C ASP A 70 -1.62 -10.40 15.84
N TYR A 71 -1.04 -11.54 15.54
CA TYR A 71 -1.68 -12.61 14.75
C TYR A 71 -2.58 -13.51 15.58
N ALA A 72 -2.19 -13.78 16.82
CA ALA A 72 -2.98 -14.63 17.71
C ALA A 72 -4.33 -13.99 18.11
N VAL A 73 -4.45 -12.68 18.00
CA VAL A 73 -5.70 -11.92 18.26
C VAL A 73 -6.61 -11.86 17.01
N LEU A 74 -6.05 -12.09 15.81
CA LEU A 74 -6.84 -12.13 14.58
C LEU A 74 -7.59 -13.47 14.47
N ASN A 75 -8.87 -13.43 14.11
CA ASN A 75 -9.66 -14.64 13.90
C ASN A 75 -9.10 -15.47 12.74
N ASP A 76 -9.06 -16.80 12.91
CA ASP A 76 -8.57 -17.79 11.92
C ASP A 76 -9.22 -17.66 10.53
N GLU A 77 -10.43 -17.13 10.42
CA GLU A 77 -11.12 -16.93 9.14
C GLU A 77 -10.50 -15.80 8.29
N GLU A 78 -9.92 -14.77 8.90
CA GLU A 78 -9.21 -13.69 8.18
C GLU A 78 -7.86 -14.15 7.62
N LEU A 79 -7.28 -15.20 8.21
CA LEU A 79 -5.98 -15.76 7.81
C LEU A 79 -6.08 -16.84 6.73
N LYS A 80 -7.26 -17.43 6.49
CA LYS A 80 -7.48 -18.58 5.58
C LYS A 80 -7.62 -18.23 4.10
N LYS A 81 -7.44 -16.98 3.67
CA LYS A 81 -7.45 -16.65 2.24
C LYS A 81 -6.15 -17.11 1.56
N ASN A 82 -6.06 -18.40 1.25
CA ASN A 82 -4.93 -19.05 0.57
C ASN A 82 -4.88 -18.82 -0.95
N SER A 83 -5.59 -17.84 -1.49
CA SER A 83 -5.55 -17.51 -2.92
C SER A 83 -4.58 -16.37 -3.16
N MET A 84 -3.66 -16.51 -4.14
CA MET A 84 -2.82 -15.40 -4.60
C MET A 84 -3.65 -14.23 -5.15
N PHE A 85 -4.90 -14.50 -5.53
CA PHE A 85 -5.83 -13.52 -6.06
C PHE A 85 -7.21 -13.71 -5.43
N ASP A 86 -7.74 -12.65 -4.83
CA ASP A 86 -9.07 -12.62 -4.23
C ASP A 86 -10.13 -12.40 -5.32
N LYS A 87 -10.77 -13.50 -5.74
CA LYS A 87 -11.87 -13.44 -6.71
C LYS A 87 -13.15 -12.85 -6.13
N GLU A 88 -13.34 -12.92 -4.82
CA GLU A 88 -14.54 -12.38 -4.15
C GLU A 88 -14.66 -10.88 -4.37
N PHE A 89 -13.54 -10.15 -4.35
CA PHE A 89 -13.54 -8.72 -4.67
C PHE A 89 -14.06 -8.44 -6.08
N LEU A 90 -13.63 -9.21 -7.09
CA LEU A 90 -14.11 -9.02 -8.47
C LEU A 90 -15.59 -9.40 -8.63
N GLU A 91 -16.01 -10.45 -7.94
CA GLU A 91 -17.40 -10.88 -7.98
C GLU A 91 -18.30 -9.83 -7.34
N GLU A 92 -17.94 -9.31 -6.14
CA GLU A 92 -18.69 -8.23 -5.50
C GLU A 92 -18.70 -6.95 -6.35
N LEU A 93 -17.54 -6.55 -6.91
CA LEU A 93 -17.43 -5.39 -7.81
C LEU A 93 -18.30 -5.49 -9.05
N SER A 94 -18.58 -6.72 -9.53
CA SER A 94 -19.40 -6.99 -10.72
C SER A 94 -20.90 -7.04 -10.44
N THR A 95 -21.30 -6.96 -9.17
CA THR A 95 -22.72 -7.00 -8.77
C THR A 95 -23.40 -5.64 -8.96
N ASN A 96 -24.67 -5.54 -8.60
CA ASN A 96 -25.40 -4.27 -8.51
C ASN A 96 -25.20 -3.56 -7.15
N SER A 97 -24.26 -4.00 -6.34
CA SER A 97 -23.84 -3.31 -5.11
C SER A 97 -23.21 -1.97 -5.47
N PRO A 98 -23.56 -0.87 -4.80
CA PRO A 98 -22.97 0.43 -5.08
C PRO A 98 -21.52 0.58 -4.55
N ALA A 99 -21.06 -0.35 -3.73
CA ALA A 99 -19.71 -0.45 -3.18
C ALA A 99 -19.34 -1.93 -2.97
N PRO A 100 -18.04 -2.35 -3.22
CA PRO A 100 -16.93 -1.52 -3.68
C PRO A 100 -17.14 -0.94 -5.08
N GLY A 101 -16.50 0.19 -5.37
CA GLY A 101 -16.67 0.92 -6.63
C GLY A 101 -15.37 1.43 -7.23
N GLY A 102 -15.48 2.50 -8.05
CA GLY A 102 -14.35 3.07 -8.77
C GLY A 102 -13.23 3.60 -7.88
N GLY A 103 -13.53 4.11 -6.68
CA GLY A 103 -12.54 4.56 -5.70
C GLY A 103 -11.73 3.40 -5.13
N SER A 104 -12.41 2.31 -4.75
CA SER A 104 -11.75 1.08 -4.30
C SER A 104 -10.83 0.49 -5.39
N VAL A 105 -11.27 0.51 -6.67
CA VAL A 105 -10.44 0.08 -7.83
C VAL A 105 -9.23 0.99 -8.02
N ALA A 106 -9.39 2.30 -7.84
CA ALA A 106 -8.29 3.26 -7.93
C ALA A 106 -7.23 3.00 -6.85
N ALA A 107 -7.65 2.73 -5.61
CA ALA A 107 -6.77 2.38 -4.50
C ALA A 107 -6.04 1.05 -4.76
N LEU A 108 -6.75 0.02 -5.23
CA LEU A 108 -6.16 -1.25 -5.64
C LEU A 108 -5.10 -1.07 -6.72
N SER A 109 -5.39 -0.24 -7.74
CA SER A 109 -4.43 0.06 -8.82
C SER A 109 -3.14 0.67 -8.27
N GLY A 110 -3.25 1.60 -7.33
CA GLY A 110 -2.09 2.18 -6.64
C GLY A 110 -1.31 1.16 -5.81
N SER A 111 -2.02 0.28 -5.08
CA SER A 111 -1.40 -0.80 -4.28
C SER A 111 -0.62 -1.78 -5.16
N LEU A 112 -1.16 -2.15 -6.33
CA LEU A 112 -0.46 -2.98 -7.32
C LEU A 112 0.82 -2.30 -7.83
N GLY A 113 0.74 -0.99 -8.15
CA GLY A 113 1.90 -0.21 -8.57
C GLY A 113 2.99 -0.13 -7.50
N ALA A 114 2.59 0.07 -6.24
CA ALA A 114 3.51 0.07 -5.11
C ALA A 114 4.16 -1.31 -4.89
N SER A 115 3.40 -2.39 -5.06
CA SER A 115 3.90 -3.77 -4.96
C SER A 115 4.97 -4.06 -6.02
N LEU A 116 4.73 -3.69 -7.29
CA LEU A 116 5.71 -3.81 -8.37
C LEU A 116 6.94 -2.96 -8.11
N SER A 117 6.76 -1.73 -7.61
CA SER A 117 7.89 -0.85 -7.28
C SER A 117 8.78 -1.46 -6.19
N SER A 118 8.19 -2.06 -5.15
CA SER A 118 8.93 -2.79 -4.12
C SER A 118 9.67 -4.01 -4.69
N MET A 119 9.03 -4.80 -5.56
CA MET A 119 9.65 -5.95 -6.22
C MET A 119 10.87 -5.52 -7.05
N VAL A 120 10.74 -4.49 -7.89
CA VAL A 120 11.85 -4.00 -8.73
C VAL A 120 13.00 -3.49 -7.86
N ALA A 121 12.71 -2.78 -6.77
CA ALA A 121 13.72 -2.32 -5.82
C ALA A 121 14.48 -3.49 -5.18
N ALA A 122 13.76 -4.53 -4.73
CA ALA A 122 14.36 -5.72 -4.14
C ALA A 122 15.24 -6.49 -5.15
N LEU A 123 14.74 -6.73 -6.36
CA LEU A 123 15.50 -7.40 -7.43
C LEU A 123 16.76 -6.62 -7.85
N THR A 124 16.68 -5.28 -7.83
CA THR A 124 17.82 -4.43 -8.12
C THR A 124 18.86 -4.49 -6.99
N HIS A 125 18.41 -4.44 -5.74
CA HIS A 125 19.27 -4.49 -4.56
C HIS A 125 20.10 -5.78 -4.50
N GLU A 126 19.58 -6.92 -4.94
CA GLU A 126 20.27 -8.21 -4.94
C GLU A 126 21.34 -8.35 -6.04
N LYS A 127 21.32 -7.49 -7.07
CA LYS A 127 22.28 -7.53 -8.17
C LYS A 127 23.67 -7.08 -7.73
N LYS A 128 24.67 -7.96 -7.96
CA LYS A 128 26.08 -7.67 -7.60
C LYS A 128 26.68 -6.50 -8.38
N GLU A 129 26.23 -6.29 -9.60
CA GLU A 129 26.68 -5.21 -10.49
C GLU A 129 26.11 -3.84 -10.08
N MET A 130 25.08 -3.80 -9.21
CA MET A 130 24.35 -2.60 -8.84
C MET A 130 24.57 -2.16 -7.39
N LEU A 131 25.73 -2.44 -6.82
CA LEU A 131 26.07 -2.12 -5.43
C LEU A 131 25.84 -0.66 -5.05
N LYS A 132 26.08 0.28 -5.98
CA LYS A 132 25.91 1.71 -5.74
C LYS A 132 24.46 2.13 -5.58
N SER A 133 23.53 1.38 -6.18
CA SER A 133 22.09 1.67 -6.11
C SER A 133 21.43 1.13 -4.84
N LYS A 134 22.09 0.25 -4.07
CA LYS A 134 21.49 -0.42 -2.91
C LYS A 134 20.83 0.52 -1.89
N PRO A 135 21.48 1.60 -1.43
CA PRO A 135 20.85 2.49 -0.45
C PRO A 135 19.56 3.13 -0.98
N LEU A 136 19.56 3.52 -2.26
CA LEU A 136 18.37 4.05 -2.92
C LEU A 136 17.27 2.98 -3.06
N MET A 137 17.64 1.75 -3.37
CA MET A 137 16.68 0.65 -3.51
C MET A 137 16.05 0.27 -2.17
N ASP A 138 16.79 0.33 -1.08
CA ASP A 138 16.23 0.14 0.27
C ASP A 138 15.22 1.25 0.62
N GLU A 139 15.56 2.51 0.35
CA GLU A 139 14.64 3.64 0.56
C GLU A 139 13.35 3.44 -0.24
N ILE A 140 13.47 3.17 -1.55
CA ILE A 140 12.32 2.96 -2.43
C ILE A 140 11.50 1.76 -1.99
N GLY A 141 12.13 0.64 -1.68
CA GLY A 141 11.45 -0.59 -1.27
C GLY A 141 10.66 -0.42 0.01
N MET A 142 11.23 0.24 1.03
CA MET A 142 10.53 0.51 2.29
C MET A 142 9.35 1.46 2.09
N GLU A 143 9.52 2.52 1.32
CA GLU A 143 8.43 3.45 1.02
C GLU A 143 7.33 2.78 0.20
N ALA A 144 7.69 1.97 -0.80
CA ALA A 144 6.74 1.24 -1.62
C ALA A 144 5.90 0.25 -0.79
N GLN A 145 6.48 -0.45 0.19
CA GLN A 145 5.71 -1.31 1.12
C GLN A 145 4.71 -0.49 1.95
N SER A 146 5.14 0.66 2.50
CA SER A 146 4.23 1.53 3.26
C SER A 146 3.07 2.06 2.39
N LEU A 147 3.36 2.45 1.14
CA LEU A 147 2.34 2.89 0.20
C LEU A 147 1.38 1.77 -0.19
N LYS A 148 1.90 0.57 -0.41
CA LYS A 148 1.11 -0.64 -0.70
C LYS A 148 0.11 -0.90 0.43
N ASP A 149 0.57 -0.91 1.68
CA ASP A 149 -0.28 -1.18 2.83
C ASP A 149 -1.35 -0.09 2.97
N ARG A 150 -0.97 1.20 2.93
CA ARG A 150 -1.94 2.30 3.04
C ARG A 150 -2.97 2.31 1.90
N LEU A 151 -2.55 2.05 0.66
CA LEU A 151 -3.45 1.98 -0.48
C LEU A 151 -4.39 0.77 -0.39
N SER A 152 -3.94 -0.32 0.22
CA SER A 152 -4.81 -1.48 0.50
C SER A 152 -5.88 -1.15 1.54
N ASP A 153 -5.53 -0.40 2.59
CA ASP A 153 -6.51 0.07 3.59
C ASP A 153 -7.55 1.00 2.96
N LEU A 154 -7.12 1.87 2.02
CA LEU A 154 -7.99 2.81 1.33
C LEU A 154 -9.06 2.13 0.45
N ILE A 155 -8.88 0.86 0.05
CA ILE A 155 -9.91 0.06 -0.64
C ILE A 155 -11.16 -0.07 0.23
N GLU A 156 -10.96 -0.44 1.49
CA GLU A 156 -12.04 -0.62 2.47
C GLU A 156 -12.59 0.74 2.95
N GLU A 157 -11.71 1.73 3.11
CA GLU A 157 -12.11 3.07 3.56
C GLU A 157 -13.00 3.78 2.55
N ASP A 158 -12.79 3.59 1.24
CA ASP A 158 -13.66 4.10 0.18
C ASP A 158 -15.09 3.55 0.33
N THR A 159 -15.23 2.24 0.54
CA THR A 159 -16.51 1.60 0.81
C THR A 159 -17.19 2.16 2.08
N LYS A 160 -16.41 2.34 3.16
CA LYS A 160 -16.92 2.92 4.42
C LYS A 160 -17.37 4.37 4.24
N ALA A 161 -16.61 5.16 3.49
CA ALA A 161 -16.95 6.56 3.20
C ALA A 161 -18.26 6.66 2.43
N PHE A 162 -18.44 5.83 1.39
CA PHE A 162 -19.70 5.75 0.66
C PHE A 162 -20.87 5.37 1.56
N ASN A 163 -20.72 4.32 2.38
CA ASN A 163 -21.76 3.87 3.30
C ASN A 163 -22.13 4.95 4.34
N SER A 164 -21.19 5.79 4.76
CA SER A 164 -21.46 6.90 5.68
C SER A 164 -22.36 7.97 5.05
N VAL A 165 -22.17 8.26 3.76
CA VAL A 165 -23.05 9.17 3.00
C VAL A 165 -24.46 8.61 2.92
N ILE A 166 -24.61 7.33 2.59
CA ILE A 166 -25.93 6.66 2.53
C ILE A 166 -26.60 6.66 3.90
N ALA A 167 -25.86 6.39 4.97
CA ALA A 167 -26.39 6.43 6.34
C ALA A 167 -26.88 7.83 6.71
N ALA A 168 -26.11 8.88 6.40
CA ALA A 168 -26.50 10.26 6.64
C ALA A 168 -27.77 10.65 5.86
N MET A 169 -27.87 10.22 4.60
CA MET A 169 -29.07 10.47 3.77
C MET A 169 -30.35 9.81 4.32
N ARG A 170 -30.22 8.71 5.07
CA ARG A 170 -31.35 7.98 5.68
C ARG A 170 -31.78 8.54 7.03
N LEU A 171 -31.11 9.56 7.59
CA LEU A 171 -31.51 10.18 8.83
C LEU A 171 -32.91 10.81 8.73
N PRO A 172 -33.67 10.86 9.86
CA PRO A 172 -35.00 11.51 9.92
C PRO A 172 -34.97 12.96 9.47
N GLN A 173 -36.09 13.45 8.90
CA GLN A 173 -36.24 14.83 8.43
C GLN A 173 -37.64 15.40 8.70
N ASN A 174 -38.31 14.92 9.75
CA ASN A 174 -39.70 15.27 10.04
C ASN A 174 -39.80 16.62 10.79
N THR A 175 -38.80 16.95 11.62
CA THR A 175 -38.72 18.23 12.35
C THR A 175 -37.65 19.15 11.77
N LYS A 176 -37.62 20.42 12.17
CA LYS A 176 -36.59 21.35 11.75
C LYS A 176 -35.20 20.96 12.30
N GLU A 177 -35.17 20.51 13.53
CA GLU A 177 -33.97 20.04 14.20
C GLU A 177 -33.38 18.80 13.49
N GLU A 178 -34.23 17.83 13.15
CA GLU A 178 -33.83 16.65 12.41
C GLU A 178 -33.26 17.01 11.02
N LYS A 179 -33.87 17.97 10.32
CA LYS A 179 -33.34 18.43 9.02
C LYS A 179 -31.96 19.04 9.14
N VAL A 180 -31.75 19.96 10.09
CA VAL A 180 -30.45 20.59 10.35
C VAL A 180 -29.40 19.53 10.69
N TYR A 181 -29.72 18.57 11.55
CA TYR A 181 -28.83 17.49 11.92
C TYR A 181 -28.47 16.61 10.72
N ARG A 182 -29.47 16.21 9.93
CA ARG A 182 -29.30 15.42 8.72
C ARG A 182 -28.42 16.14 7.68
N ASP A 183 -28.67 17.42 7.42
CA ASP A 183 -27.93 18.20 6.43
C ASP A 183 -26.46 18.35 6.88
N THR A 184 -26.21 18.62 8.16
CA THR A 184 -24.86 18.65 8.72
C THR A 184 -24.15 17.29 8.61
N ALA A 185 -24.86 16.20 8.87
CA ALA A 185 -24.30 14.85 8.75
C ALA A 185 -23.95 14.52 7.31
N ILE A 186 -24.80 14.91 6.33
CA ILE A 186 -24.53 14.73 4.90
C ILE A 186 -23.30 15.51 4.46
N GLN A 187 -23.17 16.79 4.85
CA GLN A 187 -22.00 17.60 4.52
C GLN A 187 -20.71 16.99 5.09
N THR A 188 -20.76 16.49 6.34
CA THR A 188 -19.61 15.83 6.97
C THR A 188 -19.24 14.53 6.26
N ALA A 189 -20.22 13.69 5.94
CA ALA A 189 -19.99 12.43 5.23
C ALA A 189 -19.45 12.67 3.80
N ASN A 190 -19.96 13.69 3.09
CA ASN A 190 -19.46 14.05 1.77
C ASN A 190 -18.01 14.55 1.83
N LYS A 191 -17.61 15.34 2.82
CA LYS A 191 -16.19 15.73 3.00
C LYS A 191 -15.31 14.50 3.17
N TYR A 192 -15.69 13.56 4.03
CA TYR A 192 -14.96 12.29 4.19
C TYR A 192 -14.88 11.48 2.89
N ALA A 193 -15.97 11.39 2.13
CA ALA A 193 -16.01 10.71 0.84
C ALA A 193 -15.17 11.40 -0.25
N ILE A 194 -14.72 12.65 -0.03
CA ILE A 194 -13.78 13.36 -0.89
C ILE A 194 -12.32 13.14 -0.42
N GLU A 195 -12.09 13.13 0.89
CA GLU A 195 -10.76 12.99 1.49
C GLU A 195 -10.11 11.65 1.13
N ILE A 196 -10.88 10.56 1.18
CA ILE A 196 -10.38 9.21 0.86
C ILE A 196 -9.85 9.09 -0.58
N PRO A 197 -10.61 9.41 -1.63
CA PRO A 197 -10.07 9.36 -2.98
C PRO A 197 -9.00 10.42 -3.24
N MET A 198 -9.01 11.56 -2.55
CA MET A 198 -7.94 12.55 -2.65
C MET A 198 -6.61 11.98 -2.12
N GLU A 199 -6.62 11.34 -0.95
CA GLU A 199 -5.45 10.65 -0.41
C GLU A 199 -4.99 9.53 -1.36
N THR A 200 -5.93 8.75 -1.90
CA THR A 200 -5.64 7.71 -2.89
C THR A 200 -4.87 8.28 -4.09
N ALA A 201 -5.34 9.39 -4.66
CA ALA A 201 -4.68 10.04 -5.79
C ALA A 201 -3.25 10.51 -5.44
N GLU A 202 -3.06 11.12 -4.27
CA GLU A 202 -1.76 11.57 -3.78
C GLU A 202 -0.77 10.41 -3.58
N LYS A 203 -1.24 9.30 -3.00
CA LYS A 203 -0.41 8.09 -2.79
C LYS A 203 -0.07 7.42 -4.12
N CYS A 204 -1.01 7.31 -5.06
CA CYS A 204 -0.74 6.81 -6.40
C CYS A 204 0.29 7.66 -7.14
N PHE A 205 0.21 8.98 -7.05
CA PHE A 205 1.22 9.88 -7.62
C PHE A 205 2.59 9.68 -6.97
N ARG A 206 2.63 9.39 -5.66
CA ARG A 206 3.89 9.06 -4.99
C ARG A 206 4.49 7.75 -5.51
N VAL A 207 3.67 6.72 -5.79
CA VAL A 207 4.10 5.48 -6.46
C VAL A 207 4.73 5.77 -7.82
N MET A 208 4.14 6.65 -8.63
CA MET A 208 4.72 7.05 -9.92
C MET A 208 6.12 7.66 -9.77
N LYS A 209 6.34 8.48 -8.73
CA LYS A 209 7.68 9.04 -8.45
C LYS A 209 8.71 7.97 -8.06
N LEU A 210 8.27 6.91 -7.38
CA LEU A 210 9.15 5.76 -7.12
C LEU A 210 9.46 5.01 -8.41
N SER A 211 8.46 4.80 -9.28
CA SER A 211 8.64 4.17 -10.59
C SER A 211 9.62 4.93 -11.47
N GLU A 212 9.58 6.27 -11.48
CA GLU A 212 10.56 7.11 -12.19
C GLU A 212 11.99 6.79 -11.76
N LYS A 213 12.24 6.82 -10.43
CA LYS A 213 13.56 6.49 -9.86
C LYS A 213 14.00 5.07 -10.23
N LEU A 214 13.07 4.11 -10.25
CA LEU A 214 13.35 2.71 -10.60
C LEU A 214 13.69 2.53 -12.08
N VAL A 215 13.00 3.22 -12.98
CA VAL A 215 13.34 3.21 -14.42
C VAL A 215 14.73 3.82 -14.64
N GLU A 216 15.13 4.79 -13.83
CA GLU A 216 16.44 5.45 -13.94
C GLU A 216 17.60 4.67 -13.35
N ASN A 217 17.38 4.03 -12.21
CA ASN A 217 18.45 3.49 -11.37
C ASN A 217 18.28 1.99 -11.08
N GLY A 218 17.20 1.40 -11.55
CA GLY A 218 16.85 0.00 -11.31
C GLY A 218 17.53 -0.96 -12.29
N ASN A 219 17.29 -2.26 -12.05
CA ASN A 219 17.75 -3.32 -12.92
C ASN A 219 17.08 -3.21 -14.31
N PRO A 220 17.82 -3.06 -15.41
CA PRO A 220 17.26 -2.98 -16.76
C PRO A 220 16.34 -4.16 -17.12
N ASN A 221 16.61 -5.35 -16.57
CA ASN A 221 15.77 -6.53 -16.83
C ASN A 221 14.38 -6.46 -16.18
N SER A 222 14.18 -5.54 -15.24
CA SER A 222 12.90 -5.31 -14.55
C SER A 222 12.31 -3.93 -14.89
N VAL A 223 12.84 -3.28 -15.94
CA VAL A 223 12.37 -1.93 -16.34
C VAL A 223 10.92 -1.93 -16.79
N SER A 224 10.45 -3.03 -17.42
CA SER A 224 9.04 -3.19 -17.81
C SER A 224 8.11 -3.21 -16.60
N ASP A 225 8.51 -3.87 -15.50
CA ASP A 225 7.72 -3.91 -14.28
C ASP A 225 7.63 -2.53 -13.62
N ALA A 226 8.73 -1.75 -13.63
CA ALA A 226 8.72 -0.36 -13.18
C ALA A 226 7.82 0.52 -14.07
N GLY A 227 7.80 0.28 -15.40
CA GLY A 227 6.88 0.93 -16.33
C GLY A 227 5.43 0.59 -16.02
N VAL A 228 5.11 -0.69 -15.85
CA VAL A 228 3.75 -1.14 -15.49
C VAL A 228 3.30 -0.56 -14.14
N ALA A 229 4.22 -0.45 -13.15
CA ALA A 229 3.91 0.21 -11.88
C ALA A 229 3.43 1.66 -12.09
N ALA A 230 4.06 2.42 -13.00
CA ALA A 230 3.63 3.77 -13.34
C ALA A 230 2.28 3.81 -14.07
N GLU A 231 2.00 2.85 -14.96
CA GLU A 231 0.71 2.74 -15.68
C GLU A 231 -0.46 2.54 -14.72
N VAL A 232 -0.37 1.54 -13.84
CA VAL A 232 -1.45 1.24 -12.90
C VAL A 232 -1.59 2.34 -11.84
N ALA A 233 -0.49 2.97 -11.44
CA ALA A 233 -0.52 4.11 -10.53
C ALA A 233 -1.18 5.35 -11.19
N LEU A 234 -0.92 5.63 -12.47
CA LEU A 234 -1.63 6.68 -13.21
C LEU A 234 -3.13 6.40 -13.30
N ALA A 235 -3.52 5.15 -13.56
CA ALA A 235 -4.92 4.75 -13.53
C ALA A 235 -5.54 5.04 -12.15
N GLY A 236 -4.80 4.76 -11.06
CA GLY A 236 -5.18 5.11 -9.70
C GLY A 236 -5.36 6.62 -9.49
N VAL A 237 -4.41 7.45 -9.94
CA VAL A 237 -4.52 8.94 -9.84
C VAL A 237 -5.77 9.44 -10.55
N ARG A 238 -5.99 9.02 -11.80
CA ARG A 238 -7.14 9.46 -12.62
C ARG A 238 -8.46 8.94 -12.06
N GLY A 239 -8.51 7.66 -11.69
CA GLY A 239 -9.71 7.05 -11.12
C GLY A 239 -10.12 7.70 -9.81
N ALA A 240 -9.18 7.87 -8.90
CA ALA A 240 -9.42 8.58 -7.64
C ALA A 240 -9.80 10.04 -7.86
N GLY A 241 -9.15 10.73 -8.80
CA GLY A 241 -9.51 12.10 -9.19
C GLY A 241 -10.95 12.24 -9.70
N MET A 242 -11.45 11.27 -10.49
CA MET A 242 -12.86 11.24 -10.91
C MET A 242 -13.81 11.08 -9.71
N ASN A 243 -13.42 10.25 -8.72
CA ASN A 243 -14.22 10.08 -7.50
C ASN A 243 -14.21 11.34 -6.62
N VAL A 244 -13.09 12.06 -6.51
CA VAL A 244 -13.07 13.40 -5.90
C VAL A 244 -14.08 14.31 -6.59
N MET A 245 -13.97 14.46 -7.92
CA MET A 245 -14.80 15.38 -8.68
C MET A 245 -16.30 15.11 -8.57
N ILE A 246 -16.73 13.86 -8.63
CA ILE A 246 -18.16 13.51 -8.53
C ILE A 246 -18.70 13.82 -7.13
N ASN A 247 -17.91 13.59 -6.08
CA ASN A 247 -18.32 13.82 -4.70
C ASN A 247 -18.36 15.31 -4.32
N LEU A 248 -17.60 16.19 -5.01
CA LEU A 248 -17.63 17.64 -4.80
C LEU A 248 -19.02 18.24 -5.06
N SER A 249 -19.81 17.65 -5.97
CA SER A 249 -21.17 18.13 -6.28
C SER A 249 -22.14 18.07 -5.08
N GLY A 250 -21.83 17.30 -4.05
CA GLY A 250 -22.63 17.16 -2.83
C GLY A 250 -22.33 18.18 -1.73
N LEU A 251 -21.37 19.11 -1.94
CA LEU A 251 -20.96 20.10 -0.94
C LEU A 251 -21.50 21.50 -1.23
N GLU A 252 -21.85 22.20 -0.15
CA GLU A 252 -22.32 23.61 -0.17
C GLU A 252 -21.16 24.60 -0.01
N ASP A 253 -20.01 24.18 0.53
CA ASP A 253 -18.81 24.98 0.77
C ASP A 253 -18.07 25.25 -0.57
N SER A 254 -18.47 26.32 -1.26
CA SER A 254 -17.94 26.65 -2.58
C SER A 254 -16.42 26.90 -2.60
N SER A 255 -15.84 27.43 -1.52
CA SER A 255 -14.39 27.65 -1.43
C SER A 255 -13.65 26.31 -1.35
N TYR A 256 -14.11 25.39 -0.52
CA TYR A 256 -13.55 24.03 -0.43
C TYR A 256 -13.68 23.27 -1.75
N VAL A 257 -14.82 23.42 -2.43
CA VAL A 257 -15.06 22.80 -3.75
C VAL A 257 -14.05 23.31 -4.77
N GLU A 258 -13.87 24.64 -4.89
CA GLU A 258 -12.95 25.24 -5.85
C GLU A 258 -11.49 24.86 -5.56
N ASP A 259 -11.06 24.97 -4.31
CA ASP A 259 -9.70 24.63 -3.90
C ASP A 259 -9.38 23.14 -4.15
N THR A 260 -10.31 22.25 -3.81
CA THR A 260 -10.13 20.80 -4.01
C THR A 260 -10.16 20.43 -5.50
N GLN A 261 -11.03 21.06 -6.29
CA GLN A 261 -11.09 20.87 -7.75
C GLN A 261 -9.76 21.29 -8.42
N ASN A 262 -9.22 22.43 -8.01
CA ASN A 262 -7.94 22.92 -8.52
C ASN A 262 -6.80 21.97 -8.14
N LYS A 263 -6.75 21.52 -6.89
CA LYS A 263 -5.72 20.59 -6.37
C LYS A 263 -5.73 19.27 -7.13
N VAL A 264 -6.91 18.67 -7.33
CA VAL A 264 -7.02 17.39 -8.04
C VAL A 264 -6.66 17.52 -9.52
N ASN A 265 -7.08 18.59 -10.19
CA ASN A 265 -6.73 18.84 -11.58
C ASN A 265 -5.20 19.03 -11.76
N GLU A 266 -4.57 19.78 -10.86
CA GLU A 266 -3.11 19.97 -10.87
C GLU A 266 -2.39 18.62 -10.67
N LEU A 267 -2.87 17.79 -9.76
CA LEU A 267 -2.29 16.47 -9.47
C LEU A 267 -2.38 15.54 -10.70
N ILE A 268 -3.54 15.48 -11.35
CA ILE A 268 -3.74 14.70 -12.58
C ILE A 268 -2.79 15.18 -13.68
N ASN A 269 -2.70 16.49 -13.90
CA ASN A 269 -1.81 17.06 -14.92
C ASN A 269 -0.34 16.72 -14.64
N LYS A 270 0.11 16.83 -13.40
CA LYS A 270 1.47 16.42 -12.99
C LYS A 270 1.72 14.93 -13.23
N ALA A 271 0.75 14.10 -12.92
CA ALA A 271 0.83 12.66 -13.14
C ALA A 271 0.95 12.31 -14.63
N GLU A 272 0.20 12.97 -15.49
CA GLU A 272 0.25 12.74 -16.95
C GLU A 272 1.59 13.15 -17.57
N VAL A 273 2.15 14.27 -17.12
CA VAL A 273 3.48 14.71 -17.57
C VAL A 273 4.55 13.72 -17.12
N LEU A 274 4.51 13.34 -15.84
CA LEU A 274 5.45 12.37 -15.29
C LEU A 274 5.35 11.00 -15.98
N HIS A 275 4.14 10.53 -16.23
CA HIS A 275 3.89 9.28 -16.94
C HIS A 275 4.55 9.27 -18.33
N LYS A 276 4.38 10.31 -19.13
CA LYS A 276 5.02 10.40 -20.47
C LYS A 276 6.53 10.27 -20.38
N THR A 277 7.15 10.87 -19.37
CA THR A 277 8.59 10.77 -19.13
C THR A 277 8.99 9.33 -18.81
N ILE A 278 8.30 8.70 -17.85
CA ILE A 278 8.56 7.31 -17.44
C ILE A 278 8.38 6.37 -18.63
N PHE A 279 7.25 6.45 -19.33
CA PHE A 279 6.91 5.58 -20.45
C PHE A 279 7.95 5.64 -21.58
N ASN A 280 8.31 6.86 -22.02
CA ASN A 280 9.30 7.02 -23.08
C ASN A 280 10.68 6.48 -22.69
N LYS A 281 11.09 6.70 -21.45
CA LYS A 281 12.36 6.20 -20.92
C LYS A 281 12.36 4.67 -20.80
N THR A 282 11.27 4.09 -20.30
CA THR A 282 11.06 2.64 -20.24
C THR A 282 11.20 2.01 -21.64
N LEU A 283 10.50 2.56 -22.64
CA LEU A 283 10.58 2.05 -24.01
C LEU A 283 11.98 2.20 -24.63
N SER A 284 12.69 3.29 -24.30
CA SER A 284 14.07 3.48 -24.75
C SER A 284 15.00 2.37 -24.23
N ILE A 285 14.86 2.02 -22.94
CA ILE A 285 15.67 0.96 -22.32
C ILE A 285 15.31 -0.44 -22.87
N ILE A 286 14.00 -0.71 -23.09
CA ILE A 286 13.57 -2.00 -23.67
C ILE A 286 14.11 -2.23 -25.09
N LYS A 287 14.32 -1.16 -25.87
CA LYS A 287 14.77 -1.22 -27.26
C LYS A 287 16.29 -1.20 -27.40
N SER A 288 17.05 -0.89 -26.34
CA SER A 288 18.51 -0.87 -26.33
C SER A 288 19.10 -2.25 -26.10
#